data_49da0031571e8771ae61eb97b2d08ae8
#
_entry.id   49da0031571e8771ae61eb97b2d08ae8
#
_cell.length_a   1.000
_cell.length_b   1.000
_cell.length_c   1.000
_cell.angle_alpha   90.00
_cell.angle_beta   90.00
_cell.angle_gamma   90.00
#
_symmetry.space_group_name_H-M   'P 1'
#
loop_
_entity.id
_entity.type
_entity.pdbx_description
1 polymer ?
#
loop_
_entity_poly.entity_id
_entity_poly.type
_entity_poly.pdbx_seq_one_letter_code
_entity_poly.pdbx_strand_id
1 'polypeptide(L)'
;LWITMGHLYQGGMWFKKKANIAGFTDSHHPDNATTDLRDTYTRVAKAASQQLPVITEMNQYFYLPFLGYYSTGSNNYKFQSAGVTGYYWTSSAVPSNPTGSYALTINKGLAALQDNSPSNGMIIQPFE
;
A
#
# COMPACT_ATOMS: atom_id res chain seq x y z
N LEU A 1 6.85 7.28 16.61
CA LEU A 1 5.56 7.95 16.47
C LEU A 1 5.65 9.00 15.35
N TRP A 2 4.64 9.04 14.49
CA TRP A 2 4.59 9.95 13.34
C TRP A 2 3.29 10.74 13.36
N ILE A 3 3.36 12.01 13.00
CA ILE A 3 2.18 12.87 12.87
C ILE A 3 1.92 13.05 11.37
N THR A 4 0.70 12.72 10.96
CA THR A 4 0.21 13.00 9.61
C THR A 4 -1.26 13.38 9.68
N MET A 5 -1.70 14.33 8.86
CA MET A 5 -3.09 14.85 8.86
C MET A 5 -3.60 15.23 10.25
N GLY A 6 -2.72 15.74 11.14
CA GLY A 6 -3.07 16.11 12.51
C GLY A 6 -3.25 14.96 13.50
N HIS A 7 -2.99 13.71 13.09
CA HIS A 7 -3.09 12.52 13.93
C HIS A 7 -1.72 11.91 14.21
N LEU A 8 -1.58 11.31 15.39
CA LEU A 8 -0.37 10.63 15.84
C LEU A 8 -0.49 9.13 15.56
N TYR A 9 0.47 8.56 14.83
CA TYR A 9 0.51 7.13 14.48
C TYR A 9 1.74 6.46 15.05
N GLN A 10 1.58 5.21 15.53
CA GLN A 10 2.66 4.42 16.13
C GLN A 10 3.48 3.65 15.10
N GLY A 11 2.93 3.31 13.95
CA GLY A 11 3.62 2.58 12.92
C GLY A 11 3.10 2.92 11.53
N GLY A 12 3.96 2.77 10.54
CA GLY A 12 3.66 3.03 9.13
C GLY A 12 4.89 2.88 8.26
N MET A 13 4.76 3.27 7.01
CA MET A 13 5.82 3.16 6.02
C MET A 13 5.93 4.45 5.20
N TRP A 14 7.17 4.83 4.88
CA TRP A 14 7.49 5.93 3.98
C TRP A 14 7.66 5.42 2.57
N PHE A 15 7.00 6.06 1.63
CA PHE A 15 7.10 5.78 0.20
C PHE A 15 7.67 6.97 -0.54
N LYS A 16 8.58 6.71 -1.47
CA LYS A 16 9.10 7.75 -2.34
C LYS A 16 8.03 8.17 -3.35
N LYS A 17 7.83 9.47 -3.51
CA LYS A 17 6.88 10.01 -4.47
C LYS A 17 7.31 9.67 -5.89
N LYS A 18 6.37 9.36 -6.78
CA LYS A 18 6.67 8.98 -8.16
C LYS A 18 7.51 10.02 -8.92
N ALA A 19 7.27 11.28 -8.68
CA ALA A 19 8.04 12.38 -9.30
C ALA A 19 9.54 12.35 -8.95
N ASN A 20 9.92 11.65 -7.88
CA ASN A 20 11.30 11.56 -7.40
C ASN A 20 11.96 10.20 -7.72
N ILE A 21 11.26 9.33 -8.49
CA ILE A 21 11.77 8.03 -8.92
C ILE A 21 12.14 8.11 -10.40
N ALA A 22 13.44 8.01 -10.69
CA ALA A 22 13.90 7.99 -12.07
C ALA A 22 13.37 6.74 -12.82
N GLY A 23 12.84 6.94 -14.04
CA GLY A 23 12.32 5.84 -14.85
C GLY A 23 11.05 5.20 -14.32
N PHE A 24 10.31 5.88 -13.43
CA PHE A 24 9.05 5.36 -12.91
C PHE A 24 8.01 5.13 -14.02
N THR A 25 7.37 3.97 -13.98
CA THR A 25 6.28 3.60 -14.88
C THR A 25 5.10 3.07 -14.04
N ASP A 26 3.93 3.68 -14.19
CA ASP A 26 2.76 3.45 -13.32
C ASP A 26 2.20 2.04 -13.37
N SER A 27 2.42 1.33 -14.47
CA SER A 27 1.74 0.08 -14.77
C SER A 27 2.66 -1.14 -14.79
N HIS A 28 3.96 -0.94 -14.87
CA HIS A 28 4.90 -2.05 -15.03
C HIS A 28 5.36 -2.63 -13.71
N HIS A 29 5.65 -3.92 -13.74
CA HIS A 29 6.22 -4.62 -12.59
C HIS A 29 7.61 -4.04 -12.26
N PRO A 30 7.94 -3.76 -10.99
CA PRO A 30 9.20 -3.10 -10.61
C PRO A 30 10.46 -3.91 -10.91
N ASP A 31 10.33 -5.23 -11.08
CA ASP A 31 11.46 -6.11 -11.42
C ASP A 31 11.42 -6.59 -12.87
N ASN A 32 10.37 -6.25 -13.62
CA ASN A 32 10.21 -6.68 -15.00
C ASN A 32 9.45 -5.63 -15.80
N ALA A 33 10.20 -4.77 -16.47
CA ALA A 33 9.65 -3.66 -17.25
C ALA A 33 8.80 -4.11 -18.46
N THR A 34 8.78 -5.38 -18.81
CA THR A 34 7.96 -5.93 -19.90
C THR A 34 6.59 -6.43 -19.42
N THR A 35 6.39 -6.58 -18.11
CA THR A 35 5.11 -7.05 -17.54
C THR A 35 4.25 -5.86 -17.15
N ASP A 36 3.15 -5.65 -17.87
CA ASP A 36 2.12 -4.68 -17.51
C ASP A 36 1.16 -5.32 -16.49
N LEU A 37 1.07 -4.73 -15.30
CA LEU A 37 0.22 -5.22 -14.20
C LEU A 37 -1.28 -5.02 -14.47
N ARG A 38 -1.64 -4.23 -15.50
CA ARG A 38 -3.03 -4.04 -15.92
C ARG A 38 -3.50 -5.17 -16.83
N ASP A 39 -2.58 -5.85 -17.51
CA ASP A 39 -2.89 -6.94 -18.44
C ASP A 39 -2.72 -8.31 -17.78
N THR A 40 -1.74 -8.44 -16.90
CA THR A 40 -1.42 -9.71 -16.24
C THR A 40 -1.32 -9.53 -14.74
N TYR A 41 -2.17 -10.23 -13.99
CA TYR A 41 -2.06 -10.23 -12.53
C TYR A 41 -0.73 -10.83 -12.09
N THR A 42 0.01 -10.07 -11.32
CA THR A 42 1.21 -10.53 -10.63
C THR A 42 1.29 -9.86 -9.27
N ARG A 43 1.46 -10.67 -8.23
CA ARG A 43 1.72 -10.16 -6.89
C ARG A 43 3.12 -9.54 -6.85
N VAL A 44 3.19 -8.27 -6.49
CA VAL A 44 4.46 -7.58 -6.25
C VAL A 44 4.69 -7.53 -4.75
N ALA A 45 5.86 -7.94 -4.29
CA ALA A 45 6.23 -7.84 -2.88
C ALA A 45 7.69 -7.41 -2.75
N LYS A 46 7.93 -6.39 -1.94
CA LYS A 46 9.27 -5.83 -1.69
C LYS A 46 9.54 -5.76 -0.20
N ALA A 47 10.72 -6.22 0.20
CA ALA A 47 11.19 -6.03 1.56
C ALA A 47 11.30 -4.54 1.90
N ALA A 48 10.79 -4.16 3.07
CA ALA A 48 10.89 -2.80 3.56
C ALA A 48 12.28 -2.55 4.14
N SER A 49 12.87 -1.41 3.80
CA SER A 49 14.05 -0.92 4.53
C SER A 49 13.65 -0.56 5.97
N GLN A 50 14.50 -0.88 6.92
CA GLN A 50 14.33 -0.46 8.32
C GLN A 50 14.94 0.94 8.58
N GLN A 51 15.53 1.54 7.56
CA GLN A 51 16.09 2.89 7.65
C GLN A 51 15.03 3.93 7.30
N LEU A 52 15.00 5.00 8.06
CA LEU A 52 14.15 6.16 7.75
C LEU A 52 14.75 6.98 6.60
N PRO A 53 13.90 7.67 5.82
CA PRO A 53 14.40 8.66 4.87
C PRO A 53 15.29 9.70 5.56
N VAL A 54 16.30 10.17 4.86
CA VAL A 54 17.16 11.26 5.35
C VAL A 54 16.31 12.53 5.50
N ILE A 55 16.47 13.23 6.60
CA ILE A 55 15.62 14.38 6.95
C ILE A 55 15.59 15.46 5.86
N THR A 56 16.69 15.66 5.15
CA THR A 56 16.81 16.61 4.03
C THR A 56 16.03 16.18 2.77
N GLU A 57 15.63 14.91 2.69
CA GLU A 57 14.89 14.33 1.56
C GLU A 57 13.45 13.96 1.91
N MET A 58 12.99 14.23 3.11
CA MET A 58 11.66 13.83 3.57
C MET A 58 10.51 14.39 2.69
N ASN A 59 10.71 15.54 2.06
CA ASN A 59 9.76 16.11 1.10
C ASN A 59 9.58 15.27 -0.18
N GLN A 60 10.51 14.36 -0.46
CA GLN A 60 10.43 13.41 -1.57
C GLN A 60 9.58 12.17 -1.25
N TYR A 61 9.14 12.03 -0.01
CA TYR A 61 8.39 10.88 0.48
C TYR A 61 7.01 11.28 0.98
N PHE A 62 6.13 10.29 1.09
CA PHE A 62 4.86 10.39 1.81
C PHE A 62 4.74 9.21 2.78
N TYR A 63 3.95 9.39 3.82
CA TYR A 63 3.80 8.42 4.90
C TYR A 63 2.44 7.74 4.86
N LEU A 64 2.43 6.41 4.95
CA LEU A 64 1.24 5.58 5.09
C LEU A 64 1.23 4.92 6.47
N PRO A 65 0.29 5.26 7.36
CA PRO A 65 0.19 4.65 8.67
C PRO A 65 -0.37 3.22 8.61
N PHE A 66 -0.08 2.40 9.61
CA PHE A 66 -0.66 1.07 9.78
C PHE A 66 -2.07 1.19 10.39
N LEU A 67 -3.05 1.48 9.56
CA LEU A 67 -4.42 1.74 10.00
C LEU A 67 -5.27 0.47 10.17
N GLY A 68 -4.75 -0.71 9.81
CA GLY A 68 -5.52 -1.94 9.85
C GLY A 68 -6.62 -2.00 8.77
N TYR A 69 -7.61 -2.85 9.00
CA TYR A 69 -8.75 -3.03 8.09
C TYR A 69 -9.95 -3.64 8.81
N TYR A 70 -11.13 -3.56 8.21
CA TYR A 70 -12.31 -4.29 8.64
C TYR A 70 -12.42 -5.60 7.87
N SER A 71 -12.37 -6.72 8.59
CA SER A 71 -12.59 -8.06 8.03
C SER A 71 -14.07 -8.39 7.99
N THR A 72 -14.53 -8.97 6.89
CA THR A 72 -15.92 -9.43 6.71
C THR A 72 -16.09 -10.94 6.96
N GLY A 73 -15.05 -11.65 7.41
CA GLY A 73 -15.05 -13.09 7.62
C GLY A 73 -16.03 -13.55 8.71
N SER A 74 -16.81 -14.60 8.40
CA SER A 74 -17.63 -15.40 9.34
C SER A 74 -18.50 -14.60 10.31
N ASN A 75 -19.41 -13.79 9.81
CA ASN A 75 -20.47 -13.08 10.57
C ASN A 75 -20.02 -12.06 11.64
N ASN A 76 -18.76 -11.70 11.71
CA ASN A 76 -18.27 -10.68 12.63
C ASN A 76 -17.38 -9.69 11.91
N TYR A 77 -17.91 -8.53 11.59
CA TYR A 77 -17.10 -7.38 11.15
C TYR A 77 -16.17 -6.96 12.29
N LYS A 78 -14.89 -7.23 12.14
CA LYS A 78 -13.89 -6.86 13.14
C LYS A 78 -12.85 -5.94 12.55
N PHE A 79 -12.55 -4.88 13.29
CA PHE A 79 -11.39 -4.05 13.02
C PHE A 79 -10.14 -4.79 13.49
N GLN A 80 -9.14 -4.94 12.60
CA GLN A 80 -7.95 -5.75 12.84
C GLN A 80 -6.68 -5.02 12.43
N SER A 81 -5.58 -5.41 13.08
CA SER A 81 -4.20 -5.08 12.68
C SER A 81 -3.82 -3.59 12.71
N ALA A 82 -4.59 -2.74 13.40
CA ALA A 82 -4.21 -1.34 13.60
C ALA A 82 -2.85 -1.25 14.32
N GLY A 83 -1.98 -0.38 13.86
CA GLY A 83 -0.61 -0.22 14.37
C GLY A 83 0.38 -1.30 13.92
N VAL A 84 -0.07 -2.34 13.22
CA VAL A 84 0.76 -3.47 12.77
C VAL A 84 0.82 -3.58 11.26
N THR A 85 -0.33 -3.38 10.59
CA THR A 85 -0.47 -3.52 9.14
C THR A 85 -1.36 -2.41 8.59
N GLY A 86 -0.99 -1.85 7.45
CA GLY A 86 -1.84 -0.96 6.68
C GLY A 86 -2.36 -1.66 5.42
N TYR A 87 -3.62 -1.39 5.08
CA TYR A 87 -4.28 -1.87 3.88
C TYR A 87 -4.92 -0.70 3.16
N TYR A 88 -4.57 -0.53 1.90
CA TYR A 88 -5.01 0.59 1.08
C TYR A 88 -5.49 0.10 -0.28
N TRP A 89 -6.69 0.50 -0.68
CA TRP A 89 -7.16 0.26 -2.03
C TRP A 89 -6.35 1.06 -3.04
N THR A 90 -6.09 0.47 -4.18
CA THR A 90 -5.60 1.19 -5.36
C THR A 90 -6.76 1.50 -6.30
N SER A 91 -6.51 2.36 -7.27
CA SER A 91 -7.49 2.70 -8.32
C SER A 91 -7.60 1.64 -9.43
N SER A 92 -6.80 0.57 -9.36
CA SER A 92 -6.69 -0.41 -10.44
C SER A 92 -7.43 -1.69 -10.10
N ALA A 93 -8.25 -2.18 -11.06
CA ALA A 93 -8.83 -3.51 -11.01
C ALA A 93 -7.79 -4.58 -11.29
N VAL A 94 -8.03 -5.78 -10.77
CA VAL A 94 -7.20 -6.96 -11.07
C VAL A 94 -7.58 -7.50 -12.45
N PRO A 95 -6.64 -7.67 -13.38
CA PRO A 95 -6.90 -8.33 -14.67
C PRO A 95 -7.46 -9.73 -14.44
N SER A 96 -8.38 -10.15 -15.27
CA SER A 96 -9.01 -11.48 -15.22
C SER A 96 -9.78 -11.83 -13.93
N ASN A 97 -9.90 -10.91 -12.97
CA ASN A 97 -10.72 -11.09 -11.77
C ASN A 97 -11.67 -9.89 -11.59
N PRO A 98 -12.90 -9.95 -12.14
CA PRO A 98 -13.85 -8.84 -12.07
C PRO A 98 -14.34 -8.52 -10.65
N THR A 99 -14.11 -9.43 -9.71
CA THR A 99 -14.48 -9.25 -8.29
C THR A 99 -13.30 -8.88 -7.41
N GLY A 100 -12.10 -8.70 -7.98
CA GLY A 100 -10.88 -8.35 -7.26
C GLY A 100 -10.42 -6.94 -7.57
N SER A 101 -9.84 -6.28 -6.59
CA SER A 101 -9.12 -5.02 -6.78
C SER A 101 -7.72 -5.13 -6.19
N TYR A 102 -6.78 -4.43 -6.78
CA TYR A 102 -5.44 -4.34 -6.19
C TYR A 102 -5.50 -3.57 -4.88
N ALA A 103 -4.85 -4.12 -3.87
CA ALA A 103 -4.62 -3.47 -2.59
C ALA A 103 -3.12 -3.43 -2.28
N LEU A 104 -2.68 -2.30 -1.74
CA LEU A 104 -1.37 -2.17 -1.14
C LEU A 104 -1.47 -2.63 0.31
N THR A 105 -0.72 -3.67 0.64
CA THR A 105 -0.56 -4.16 2.02
C THR A 105 0.82 -3.81 2.51
N ILE A 106 0.91 -3.18 3.66
CA ILE A 106 2.17 -2.78 4.28
C ILE A 106 2.27 -3.24 5.72
N ASN A 107 3.45 -3.69 6.11
CA ASN A 107 3.80 -3.99 7.49
C ASN A 107 5.28 -3.67 7.74
N LYS A 108 5.76 -3.90 8.95
CA LYS A 108 7.14 -3.57 9.34
C LYS A 108 8.23 -4.14 8.41
N GLY A 109 7.99 -5.27 7.76
CA GLY A 109 9.00 -5.95 6.94
C GLY A 109 8.73 -5.97 5.44
N LEU A 110 7.53 -5.58 5.00
CA LEU A 110 7.10 -5.81 3.62
C LEU A 110 6.13 -4.75 3.13
N ALA A 111 6.26 -4.38 1.87
CA ALA A 111 5.21 -3.76 1.08
C ALA A 111 4.83 -4.70 -0.06
N ALA A 112 3.54 -4.99 -0.22
CA ALA A 112 3.05 -5.86 -1.27
C ALA A 112 1.83 -5.26 -1.97
N LEU A 113 1.81 -5.36 -3.29
CA LEU A 113 0.67 -5.10 -4.14
C LEU A 113 0.08 -6.46 -4.54
N GLN A 114 -1.17 -6.70 -4.18
CA GLN A 114 -1.85 -7.98 -4.41
C GLN A 114 -3.35 -7.78 -4.60
N ASP A 115 -4.03 -8.80 -5.14
CA ASP A 115 -5.48 -8.78 -5.21
C ASP A 115 -6.10 -8.92 -3.81
N ASN A 116 -7.25 -8.29 -3.66
CA ASN A 116 -8.03 -8.41 -2.44
C ASN A 116 -9.53 -8.34 -2.75
N SER A 117 -10.33 -8.96 -1.88
CA SER A 117 -11.78 -8.95 -2.03
C SER A 117 -12.34 -7.57 -1.65
N PRO A 118 -13.20 -6.98 -2.51
CA PRO A 118 -13.88 -5.72 -2.19
C PRO A 118 -14.78 -5.77 -0.97
N SER A 119 -15.11 -6.96 -0.48
CA SER A 119 -15.90 -7.14 0.75
C SER A 119 -15.13 -6.72 2.01
N ASN A 120 -13.81 -6.63 1.97
CA ASN A 120 -13.02 -6.10 3.07
C ASN A 120 -13.10 -4.57 3.12
N GLY A 121 -13.40 -4.02 4.27
CA GLY A 121 -13.38 -2.58 4.51
C GLY A 121 -11.95 -2.08 4.75
N MET A 122 -11.37 -1.43 3.75
CA MET A 122 -10.07 -0.77 3.87
C MET A 122 -10.24 0.74 3.85
N ILE A 123 -9.32 1.43 4.49
CA ILE A 123 -9.34 2.89 4.53
C ILE A 123 -8.92 3.42 3.16
N ILE A 124 -9.71 4.34 2.63
CA ILE A 124 -9.34 5.15 1.48
C ILE A 124 -8.70 6.42 2.02
N GLN A 125 -7.42 6.60 1.74
CA GLN A 125 -6.73 7.85 2.03
C GLN A 125 -6.40 8.52 0.70
N PRO A 126 -6.95 9.72 0.44
CA PRO A 126 -6.53 10.48 -0.72
C PRO A 126 -5.08 10.92 -0.52
N PHE A 127 -4.27 10.70 -1.54
CA PHE A 127 -2.89 11.21 -1.63
C PHE A 127 -2.90 12.39 -2.58
N GLU A 128 -2.53 13.54 -2.08
CA GLU A 128 -2.22 14.71 -2.89
C GLU A 128 -0.75 14.72 -3.32
#